data_e5cfc784da8f01d99d7ec90f3fd76337
#
_entry.id   e5cfc784da8f01d99d7ec90f3fd76337
#
_cell.length_a   1.000
_cell.length_b   1.000
_cell.length_c   1.000
_cell.angle_alpha   90.00
_cell.angle_beta   90.00
_cell.angle_gamma   90.00
#
_symmetry.space_group_name_H-M   'P 1'
#
loop_
_entity.id
_entity.type
_entity.pdbx_description
1 polymer ?
#
loop_
_entity_poly.entity_id
_entity_poly.type
_entity_poly.pdbx_seq_one_letter_code
_entity_poly.pdbx_strand_id
1 'polypeptide(L)'
;MSEVKRILFVIEDLKPGGVEVSLVNLLNLLDFETHKFKVTVIMWGNHYENIGLLRRNERIKIKIVRPRIVKLLYPVISKLIGTQKAEFFKNVFTRIAVINAVKWERADVIIRYHQAAIKTLFTHIRGKTKKIAWYHSSKFNDYYLNEKYTEHCDRVVVVNDSCKEVIAAAAPYLADKLCVVSNIIPAADVVKRSKETVGDLFLDDAFNIVTCGRLDPEKGIDIAIKAARILKNRIPNMKWYIIGDAAEDRLEYAESLKEMVKNEGIERTFIFAGQKSNPYPYFRNCDLYVQPSREESWCLTIAEAQICGAAVVSTDTIGARYLIEKGKTGLVTQCDENKIADTIYLLYENRDLLRHLRENAEKIDFDKMNNAAVESFYNLVGV
;
A
#
# COMPACT_ATOMS: atom_id res chain seq x y z
N MET A 1 3.48 -38.44 9.34
CA MET A 1 4.11 -37.14 8.97
C MET A 1 2.97 -36.20 8.56
N SER A 2 2.81 -35.06 9.24
CA SER A 2 1.81 -34.07 8.82
C SER A 2 2.12 -33.58 7.40
N GLU A 3 1.12 -33.62 6.52
CA GLU A 3 1.28 -33.17 5.14
C GLU A 3 1.61 -31.66 5.11
N VAL A 4 2.59 -31.27 4.29
CA VAL A 4 3.01 -29.87 4.15
C VAL A 4 1.89 -29.08 3.47
N LYS A 5 1.30 -28.11 4.16
CA LYS A 5 0.20 -27.30 3.65
C LYS A 5 0.65 -26.42 2.48
N ARG A 6 -0.16 -26.32 1.45
CA ARG A 6 0.12 -25.54 0.22
C ARG A 6 -0.74 -24.30 0.20
N ILE A 7 -0.13 -23.14 0.32
CA ILE A 7 -0.79 -21.83 0.28
C ILE A 7 -0.45 -21.16 -1.05
N LEU A 8 -1.46 -20.67 -1.74
CA LEU A 8 -1.32 -20.03 -3.04
C LEU A 8 -1.81 -18.60 -2.97
N PHE A 9 -0.92 -17.65 -3.24
CA PHE A 9 -1.28 -16.25 -3.46
C PHE A 9 -1.47 -15.97 -4.94
N VAL A 10 -2.50 -15.21 -5.27
CA VAL A 10 -2.81 -14.77 -6.63
C VAL A 10 -2.86 -13.26 -6.64
N ILE A 11 -1.91 -12.64 -7.32
CA ILE A 11 -1.75 -11.19 -7.46
C ILE A 11 -1.37 -10.86 -8.90
N GLU A 12 -1.67 -9.66 -9.38
CA GLU A 12 -1.38 -9.28 -10.76
C GLU A 12 0.13 -9.15 -11.01
N ASP A 13 0.80 -8.38 -10.19
CA ASP A 13 2.24 -8.12 -10.26
C ASP A 13 2.80 -7.72 -8.88
N LEU A 14 4.08 -7.35 -8.82
CA LEU A 14 4.75 -6.82 -7.63
C LEU A 14 5.41 -5.47 -7.95
N LYS A 15 4.62 -4.55 -8.51
CA LYS A 15 5.01 -3.16 -8.75
C LYS A 15 5.22 -2.38 -7.44
N PRO A 16 5.87 -1.20 -7.49
CA PRO A 16 5.93 -0.31 -6.34
C PRO A 16 4.52 0.17 -5.92
N GLY A 17 4.03 -0.35 -4.81
CA GLY A 17 2.69 -0.05 -4.26
C GLY A 17 2.50 -0.65 -2.88
N GLY A 18 1.62 -0.06 -2.09
CA GLY A 18 1.41 -0.50 -0.69
C GLY A 18 0.90 -1.93 -0.56
N VAL A 19 0.05 -2.38 -1.48
CA VAL A 19 -0.51 -3.74 -1.45
C VAL A 19 0.58 -4.78 -1.75
N GLU A 20 1.37 -4.53 -2.77
CA GLU A 20 2.45 -5.41 -3.22
C GLU A 20 3.57 -5.48 -2.18
N VAL A 21 3.95 -4.34 -1.60
CA VAL A 21 4.93 -4.26 -0.50
C VAL A 21 4.40 -5.01 0.72
N SER A 22 3.12 -4.90 1.06
CA SER A 22 2.56 -5.62 2.22
C SER A 22 2.58 -7.14 2.04
N LEU A 23 2.42 -7.67 0.81
CA LEU A 23 2.59 -9.10 0.53
C LEU A 23 4.04 -9.53 0.76
N VAL A 24 5.00 -8.79 0.22
CA VAL A 24 6.43 -9.10 0.40
C VAL A 24 6.81 -9.05 1.87
N ASN A 25 6.35 -8.06 2.61
CA ASN A 25 6.59 -7.95 4.05
C ASN A 25 6.01 -9.13 4.83
N LEU A 26 4.76 -9.53 4.51
CA LEU A 26 4.14 -10.73 5.09
C LEU A 26 5.00 -11.96 4.82
N LEU A 27 5.34 -12.23 3.55
CA LEU A 27 6.11 -13.42 3.17
C LEU A 27 7.50 -13.47 3.81
N ASN A 28 8.13 -12.33 4.05
CA ASN A 28 9.44 -12.24 4.67
C ASN A 28 9.43 -12.51 6.19
N LEU A 29 8.28 -12.40 6.86
CA LEU A 29 8.13 -12.63 8.30
C LEU A 29 7.53 -14.01 8.63
N LEU A 30 7.05 -14.76 7.65
CA LEU A 30 6.50 -16.10 7.88
C LEU A 30 7.57 -17.08 8.35
N ASP A 31 7.30 -17.81 9.43
CA ASP A 31 8.14 -18.93 9.90
C ASP A 31 7.71 -20.23 9.21
N PHE A 32 8.47 -20.60 8.21
CA PHE A 32 8.25 -21.82 7.42
C PHE A 32 8.75 -23.09 8.11
N GLU A 33 9.60 -22.97 9.12
CA GLU A 33 10.19 -24.13 9.79
C GLU A 33 9.25 -24.69 10.86
N THR A 34 8.75 -23.83 11.71
CA THR A 34 7.79 -24.20 12.78
C THR A 34 6.44 -24.58 12.19
N HIS A 35 5.94 -23.80 11.25
CA HIS A 35 4.65 -23.99 10.58
C HIS A 35 4.84 -24.68 9.22
N LYS A 36 4.80 -25.98 9.16
CA LYS A 36 5.07 -26.82 7.99
C LYS A 36 4.19 -26.52 6.75
N PHE A 37 4.44 -25.42 6.08
CA PHE A 37 3.75 -25.04 4.84
C PHE A 37 4.72 -24.57 3.76
N LYS A 38 4.23 -24.42 2.55
CA LYS A 38 4.91 -23.81 1.42
C LYS A 38 3.98 -22.83 0.71
N VAL A 39 4.57 -21.81 0.10
CA VAL A 39 3.84 -20.76 -0.61
C VAL A 39 4.17 -20.80 -2.10
N THR A 40 3.15 -20.66 -2.93
CA THR A 40 3.31 -20.31 -4.34
C THR A 40 2.65 -18.97 -4.60
N VAL A 41 3.36 -18.03 -5.25
CA VAL A 41 2.80 -16.75 -5.70
C VAL A 41 2.61 -16.83 -7.21
N ILE A 42 1.37 -16.76 -7.68
CA ILE A 42 1.05 -16.69 -9.11
C ILE A 42 0.83 -15.23 -9.50
N MET A 43 1.55 -14.80 -10.55
CA MET A 43 1.47 -13.45 -11.13
C MET A 43 1.33 -13.53 -12.65
N TRP A 44 0.79 -12.45 -13.28
CA TRP A 44 0.66 -12.37 -14.75
C TRP A 44 0.94 -10.98 -15.32
N GLY A 45 1.10 -9.96 -14.48
CA GLY A 45 1.49 -8.60 -14.89
C GLY A 45 2.94 -8.52 -15.36
N ASN A 46 3.40 -7.31 -15.61
CA ASN A 46 4.74 -7.05 -16.17
C ASN A 46 5.70 -6.38 -15.18
N HIS A 47 5.24 -6.03 -13.99
CA HIS A 47 6.00 -5.29 -12.98
C HIS A 47 6.47 -6.22 -11.87
N TYR A 48 7.77 -6.23 -11.61
CA TYR A 48 8.41 -7.19 -10.69
C TYR A 48 9.43 -6.52 -9.77
N GLU A 49 9.40 -5.20 -9.66
CA GLU A 49 10.41 -4.41 -8.96
C GLU A 49 10.57 -4.85 -7.50
N ASN A 50 9.45 -5.17 -6.84
CA ASN A 50 9.46 -5.60 -5.44
C ASN A 50 9.88 -7.07 -5.23
N ILE A 51 10.11 -7.85 -6.29
CA ILE A 51 10.65 -9.23 -6.13
C ILE A 51 12.02 -9.19 -5.45
N GLY A 52 12.83 -8.16 -5.74
CA GLY A 52 14.15 -7.99 -5.13
C GLY A 52 14.11 -7.79 -3.60
N LEU A 53 12.97 -7.40 -3.06
CA LEU A 53 12.75 -7.23 -1.60
C LEU A 53 12.36 -8.55 -0.91
N LEU A 54 11.97 -9.57 -1.68
CA LEU A 54 11.63 -10.88 -1.12
C LEU A 54 12.88 -11.63 -0.71
N ARG A 55 12.96 -12.04 0.55
CA ARG A 55 14.05 -12.88 1.04
C ARG A 55 14.00 -14.25 0.37
N ARG A 56 15.16 -14.76 -0.05
CA ARG A 56 15.25 -16.10 -0.65
C ARG A 56 14.82 -17.16 0.36
N ASN A 57 13.83 -17.96 -0.01
CA ASN A 57 13.36 -19.10 0.77
C ASN A 57 12.89 -20.19 -0.19
N GLU A 58 13.39 -21.41 0.00
CA GLU A 58 13.08 -22.57 -0.85
C GLU A 58 11.58 -22.96 -0.80
N ARG A 59 10.89 -22.57 0.25
CA ARG A 59 9.46 -22.82 0.41
C ARG A 59 8.56 -21.76 -0.24
N ILE A 60 9.17 -20.72 -0.82
CA ILE A 60 8.45 -19.70 -1.60
C ILE A 60 8.77 -19.88 -3.08
N LYS A 61 7.76 -20.18 -3.88
CA LYS A 61 7.85 -20.29 -5.34
C LYS A 61 7.08 -19.15 -6.01
N ILE A 62 7.73 -18.46 -6.92
CA ILE A 62 7.09 -17.47 -7.79
C ILE A 62 6.83 -18.10 -9.15
N LYS A 63 5.60 -17.97 -9.65
CA LYS A 63 5.17 -18.47 -10.95
C LYS A 63 4.54 -17.36 -11.77
N ILE A 64 5.23 -16.96 -12.83
CA ILE A 64 4.73 -15.94 -13.75
C ILE A 64 4.00 -16.64 -14.90
N VAL A 65 2.71 -16.31 -15.04
CA VAL A 65 1.85 -16.90 -16.08
C VAL A 65 1.84 -15.99 -17.30
N ARG A 66 2.52 -16.41 -18.36
CA ARG A 66 2.58 -15.72 -19.66
C ARG A 66 2.08 -16.67 -20.75
N PRO A 67 0.81 -16.57 -21.19
CA PRO A 67 0.29 -17.46 -22.22
C PRO A 67 1.04 -17.26 -23.53
N ARG A 68 1.73 -18.28 -24.03
CA ARG A 68 2.46 -18.23 -25.30
C ARG A 68 1.57 -17.81 -26.48
N ILE A 69 0.33 -18.27 -26.47
CA ILE A 69 -0.66 -17.95 -27.50
C ILE A 69 -0.94 -16.44 -27.54
N VAL A 70 -0.98 -15.75 -26.42
CA VAL A 70 -1.14 -14.29 -26.36
C VAL A 70 0.06 -13.60 -27.00
N LYS A 71 1.29 -14.03 -26.68
CA LYS A 71 2.50 -13.45 -27.26
C LYS A 71 2.53 -13.59 -28.78
N LEU A 72 2.07 -14.73 -29.31
CA LEU A 72 2.07 -15.02 -30.75
C LEU A 72 0.93 -14.32 -31.50
N LEU A 73 -0.27 -14.33 -30.95
CA LEU A 73 -1.46 -13.86 -31.65
C LEU A 73 -1.76 -12.37 -31.45
N TYR A 74 -1.34 -11.77 -30.33
CA TYR A 74 -1.65 -10.37 -30.03
C TYR A 74 -1.20 -9.38 -31.12
N PRO A 75 0.03 -9.46 -31.69
CA PRO A 75 0.44 -8.55 -32.76
C PRO A 75 -0.40 -8.69 -34.03
N VAL A 76 -0.85 -9.92 -34.34
CA VAL A 76 -1.69 -10.19 -35.50
C VAL A 76 -3.11 -9.69 -35.27
N ILE A 77 -3.69 -10.04 -34.13
CA ILE A 77 -5.05 -9.64 -33.77
C ILE A 77 -5.16 -8.11 -33.66
N SER A 78 -4.16 -7.43 -33.08
CA SER A 78 -4.17 -5.97 -32.94
C SER A 78 -4.17 -5.24 -34.28
N LYS A 79 -3.48 -5.80 -35.30
CA LYS A 79 -3.51 -5.28 -36.66
C LYS A 79 -4.84 -5.51 -37.35
N LEU A 80 -5.52 -6.64 -37.10
CA LEU A 80 -6.75 -7.02 -37.77
C LEU A 80 -8.00 -6.33 -37.21
N ILE A 81 -8.11 -6.22 -35.88
CA ILE A 81 -9.34 -5.76 -35.22
C ILE A 81 -9.13 -4.53 -34.31
N GLY A 82 -7.93 -3.95 -34.33
CA GLY A 82 -7.53 -2.80 -33.52
C GLY A 82 -7.06 -3.17 -32.11
N THR A 83 -6.26 -2.28 -31.52
CA THR A 83 -5.58 -2.50 -30.24
C THR A 83 -6.54 -2.73 -29.07
N GLN A 84 -7.65 -1.99 -29.01
CA GLN A 84 -8.61 -2.09 -27.90
C GLN A 84 -9.30 -3.47 -27.84
N LYS A 85 -9.72 -3.99 -29.00
CA LYS A 85 -10.33 -5.33 -29.06
C LYS A 85 -9.28 -6.43 -28.81
N ALA A 86 -8.07 -6.26 -29.34
CA ALA A 86 -6.97 -7.19 -29.08
C ALA A 86 -6.61 -7.28 -27.58
N GLU A 87 -6.62 -6.14 -26.88
CA GLU A 87 -6.38 -6.11 -25.43
C GLU A 87 -7.48 -6.88 -24.66
N PHE A 88 -8.73 -6.77 -25.06
CA PHE A 88 -9.82 -7.58 -24.49
C PHE A 88 -9.54 -9.09 -24.65
N PHE A 89 -9.17 -9.56 -25.85
CA PHE A 89 -8.81 -10.96 -26.07
C PHE A 89 -7.60 -11.39 -25.25
N LYS A 90 -6.55 -10.59 -25.20
CA LYS A 90 -5.38 -10.83 -24.36
C LYS A 90 -5.78 -11.04 -22.90
N ASN A 91 -6.63 -10.19 -22.37
CA ASN A 91 -7.11 -10.25 -20.99
C ASN A 91 -7.93 -11.54 -20.73
N VAL A 92 -8.78 -11.94 -21.66
CA VAL A 92 -9.56 -13.20 -21.56
C VAL A 92 -8.64 -14.42 -21.52
N PHE A 93 -7.70 -14.53 -22.47
CA PHE A 93 -6.76 -15.67 -22.51
C PHE A 93 -5.83 -15.69 -21.30
N THR A 94 -5.38 -14.54 -20.83
CA THR A 94 -4.55 -14.44 -19.60
C THR A 94 -5.35 -14.94 -18.39
N ARG A 95 -6.61 -14.52 -18.22
CA ARG A 95 -7.47 -14.98 -17.12
C ARG A 95 -7.65 -16.49 -17.14
N ILE A 96 -7.92 -17.08 -18.31
CA ILE A 96 -8.05 -18.54 -18.47
C ILE A 96 -6.75 -19.24 -18.07
N ALA A 97 -5.61 -18.75 -18.54
CA ALA A 97 -4.31 -19.32 -18.23
C ALA A 97 -3.98 -19.24 -16.72
N VAL A 98 -4.28 -18.13 -16.06
CA VAL A 98 -4.10 -17.96 -14.60
C VAL A 98 -5.01 -18.92 -13.84
N ILE A 99 -6.30 -19.00 -14.18
CA ILE A 99 -7.24 -19.95 -13.53
C ILE A 99 -6.75 -21.39 -13.67
N ASN A 100 -6.26 -21.79 -14.85
CA ASN A 100 -5.71 -23.13 -15.07
C ASN A 100 -4.41 -23.34 -14.27
N ALA A 101 -3.54 -22.35 -14.19
CA ALA A 101 -2.33 -22.43 -13.39
C ALA A 101 -2.66 -22.59 -11.89
N VAL A 102 -3.68 -21.89 -11.39
CA VAL A 102 -4.17 -22.01 -10.00
C VAL A 102 -4.71 -23.41 -9.75
N LYS A 103 -5.55 -23.95 -10.65
CA LYS A 103 -6.07 -25.32 -10.53
C LYS A 103 -4.96 -26.38 -10.51
N TRP A 104 -3.92 -26.17 -11.31
CA TRP A 104 -2.78 -27.10 -11.41
C TRP A 104 -1.98 -27.21 -10.11
N GLU A 105 -1.88 -26.12 -9.34
CA GLU A 105 -1.10 -26.11 -8.07
C GLU A 105 -1.76 -26.95 -6.96
N ARG A 106 -3.06 -27.28 -7.07
CA ARG A 106 -3.81 -28.08 -6.08
C ARG A 106 -3.58 -27.62 -4.65
N ALA A 107 -3.68 -26.31 -4.43
CA ALA A 107 -3.42 -25.70 -3.15
C ALA A 107 -4.53 -25.99 -2.12
N ASP A 108 -4.16 -26.07 -0.84
CA ASP A 108 -5.09 -26.26 0.26
C ASP A 108 -5.78 -24.94 0.62
N VAL A 109 -5.08 -23.82 0.41
CA VAL A 109 -5.58 -22.45 0.58
C VAL A 109 -5.23 -21.62 -0.64
N ILE A 110 -6.20 -20.90 -1.20
CA ILE A 110 -5.99 -19.93 -2.29
C ILE A 110 -6.41 -18.56 -1.79
N ILE A 111 -5.47 -17.60 -1.88
CA ILE A 111 -5.63 -16.22 -1.46
C ILE A 111 -5.60 -15.31 -2.69
N ARG A 112 -6.73 -14.69 -3.02
CA ARG A 112 -6.79 -13.59 -3.98
C ARG A 112 -6.35 -12.32 -3.23
N TYR A 113 -5.07 -11.94 -3.38
CA TYR A 113 -4.44 -10.95 -2.51
C TYR A 113 -4.74 -9.50 -2.85
N HIS A 114 -5.25 -9.19 -4.03
CA HIS A 114 -5.63 -7.83 -4.43
C HIS A 114 -7.08 -7.82 -4.94
N GLN A 115 -7.84 -6.76 -4.62
CA GLN A 115 -9.23 -6.66 -5.08
C GLN A 115 -9.34 -6.65 -6.62
N ALA A 116 -8.38 -6.04 -7.33
CA ALA A 116 -8.33 -6.02 -8.79
C ALA A 116 -7.91 -7.35 -9.42
N ALA A 117 -7.36 -8.30 -8.64
CA ALA A 117 -7.07 -9.64 -9.15
C ALA A 117 -8.37 -10.33 -9.59
N ILE A 118 -8.26 -11.32 -10.47
CA ILE A 118 -9.37 -11.99 -11.15
C ILE A 118 -10.57 -12.25 -10.23
N LYS A 119 -11.58 -11.36 -10.27
CA LYS A 119 -12.74 -11.39 -9.35
C LYS A 119 -13.55 -12.69 -9.45
N THR A 120 -13.56 -13.33 -10.64
CA THR A 120 -14.26 -14.60 -10.90
C THR A 120 -13.41 -15.84 -10.55
N LEU A 121 -12.21 -15.67 -9.96
CA LEU A 121 -11.30 -16.80 -9.72
C LEU A 121 -12.00 -17.95 -8.98
N PHE A 122 -12.69 -17.64 -7.91
CA PHE A 122 -13.26 -18.66 -7.02
C PHE A 122 -14.49 -19.37 -7.58
N THR A 123 -15.21 -18.79 -8.56
CA THR A 123 -16.29 -19.49 -9.26
C THR A 123 -15.79 -20.70 -10.06
N HIS A 124 -14.49 -20.73 -10.36
CA HIS A 124 -13.85 -21.80 -11.14
C HIS A 124 -13.10 -22.83 -10.28
N ILE A 125 -12.99 -22.61 -8.96
CA ILE A 125 -12.30 -23.51 -8.04
C ILE A 125 -13.31 -24.35 -7.28
N ARG A 126 -13.25 -25.67 -7.50
CA ARG A 126 -14.12 -26.65 -6.84
C ARG A 126 -13.36 -27.41 -5.76
N GLY A 127 -14.09 -28.11 -4.89
CA GLY A 127 -13.52 -28.96 -3.85
C GLY A 127 -13.30 -28.24 -2.51
N LYS A 128 -12.53 -28.88 -1.63
CA LYS A 128 -12.33 -28.46 -0.22
C LYS A 128 -11.27 -27.35 -0.03
N THR A 129 -10.71 -26.82 -1.12
CA THR A 129 -9.74 -25.72 -1.06
C THR A 129 -10.34 -24.50 -0.38
N LYS A 130 -9.69 -23.99 0.66
CA LYS A 130 -10.09 -22.76 1.35
C LYS A 130 -9.84 -21.55 0.45
N LYS A 131 -10.83 -20.67 0.27
CA LYS A 131 -10.83 -19.54 -0.66
C LYS A 131 -10.92 -18.23 0.12
N ILE A 132 -9.88 -17.43 0.03
CA ILE A 132 -9.74 -16.18 0.79
C ILE A 132 -9.61 -15.02 -0.19
N ALA A 133 -10.48 -14.02 -0.07
CA ALA A 133 -10.33 -12.75 -0.77
C ALA A 133 -9.69 -11.73 0.18
N TRP A 134 -8.61 -11.07 -0.23
CA TRP A 134 -7.97 -10.02 0.55
C TRP A 134 -8.31 -8.67 -0.06
N TYR A 135 -8.91 -7.80 0.76
CA TYR A 135 -9.45 -6.51 0.35
C TYR A 135 -8.72 -5.38 1.08
N HIS A 136 -8.01 -4.55 0.32
CA HIS A 136 -7.12 -3.52 0.86
C HIS A 136 -7.73 -2.10 0.90
N SER A 137 -9.02 -1.94 0.59
CA SER A 137 -9.69 -0.64 0.61
C SER A 137 -10.55 -0.46 1.86
N SER A 138 -10.64 0.78 2.33
CA SER A 138 -11.53 1.21 3.41
C SER A 138 -12.96 1.47 2.96
N LYS A 139 -13.21 1.55 1.65
CA LYS A 139 -14.54 1.77 1.07
C LYS A 139 -15.11 0.47 0.51
N PHE A 140 -16.40 0.26 0.74
CA PHE A 140 -17.10 -0.79 0.03
C PHE A 140 -17.13 -0.48 -1.48
N ASN A 141 -16.87 -1.49 -2.28
CA ASN A 141 -16.97 -1.40 -3.73
C ASN A 141 -17.64 -2.67 -4.27
N ASP A 142 -18.87 -2.50 -4.74
CA ASP A 142 -19.70 -3.61 -5.27
C ASP A 142 -19.02 -4.34 -6.43
N TYR A 143 -18.22 -3.65 -7.24
CA TYR A 143 -17.50 -4.31 -8.33
C TYR A 143 -16.56 -5.43 -7.86
N TYR A 144 -15.97 -5.29 -6.66
CA TYR A 144 -15.01 -6.26 -6.11
C TYR A 144 -15.61 -7.17 -5.04
N LEU A 145 -16.55 -6.66 -4.26
CA LEU A 145 -17.16 -7.34 -3.12
C LEU A 145 -18.59 -7.82 -3.39
N ASN A 146 -19.04 -7.77 -4.65
CA ASN A 146 -20.37 -8.24 -5.03
C ASN A 146 -20.65 -9.66 -4.51
N GLU A 147 -21.85 -9.88 -4.00
CA GLU A 147 -22.29 -11.15 -3.41
C GLU A 147 -22.02 -12.34 -4.34
N LYS A 148 -22.32 -12.21 -5.62
CA LYS A 148 -22.08 -13.24 -6.66
C LYS A 148 -20.63 -13.77 -6.68
N TYR A 149 -19.64 -12.96 -6.33
CA TYR A 149 -18.24 -13.36 -6.31
C TYR A 149 -17.75 -13.77 -4.93
N THR A 150 -18.31 -13.15 -3.89
CA THR A 150 -17.92 -13.39 -2.50
C THR A 150 -18.67 -14.54 -1.85
N GLU A 151 -19.83 -14.98 -2.40
CA GLU A 151 -20.49 -16.20 -1.96
C GLU A 151 -19.55 -17.42 -2.02
N HIS A 152 -18.63 -17.44 -3.01
CA HIS A 152 -17.64 -18.48 -3.20
C HIS A 152 -16.39 -18.33 -2.32
N CYS A 153 -16.29 -17.26 -1.51
CA CYS A 153 -15.19 -17.06 -0.56
C CYS A 153 -15.57 -17.66 0.80
N ASP A 154 -14.62 -18.34 1.44
CA ASP A 154 -14.76 -18.80 2.82
C ASP A 154 -14.48 -17.64 3.80
N ARG A 155 -13.55 -16.74 3.43
CA ARG A 155 -13.21 -15.55 4.21
C ARG A 155 -12.91 -14.35 3.30
N VAL A 156 -13.17 -13.16 3.81
CA VAL A 156 -12.77 -11.88 3.23
C VAL A 156 -11.92 -11.15 4.25
N VAL A 157 -10.65 -10.96 3.94
CA VAL A 157 -9.68 -10.26 4.79
C VAL A 157 -9.74 -8.77 4.53
N VAL A 158 -9.77 -8.00 5.59
CA VAL A 158 -9.56 -6.54 5.60
C VAL A 158 -8.39 -6.18 6.53
N VAL A 159 -7.87 -4.96 6.42
CA VAL A 159 -6.57 -4.60 7.00
C VAL A 159 -6.62 -4.03 8.42
N ASN A 160 -7.80 -3.68 8.93
CA ASN A 160 -8.05 -3.28 10.34
C ASN A 160 -9.53 -3.39 10.70
N ASP A 161 -9.86 -3.24 11.99
CA ASP A 161 -11.22 -3.36 12.50
C ASP A 161 -12.15 -2.27 11.97
N SER A 162 -11.69 -1.03 11.80
CA SER A 162 -12.52 0.04 11.22
C SER A 162 -12.90 -0.24 9.76
N CYS A 163 -11.99 -0.82 8.97
CA CYS A 163 -12.34 -1.31 7.62
C CYS A 163 -13.37 -2.43 7.69
N LYS A 164 -13.25 -3.35 8.68
CA LYS A 164 -14.23 -4.43 8.89
C LYS A 164 -15.62 -3.87 9.19
N GLU A 165 -15.72 -2.89 10.09
CA GLU A 165 -16.99 -2.25 10.46
C GLU A 165 -17.64 -1.55 9.25
N VAL A 166 -16.87 -0.75 8.50
CA VAL A 166 -17.37 -0.05 7.30
C VAL A 166 -17.87 -1.02 6.23
N ILE A 167 -17.12 -2.10 5.97
CA ILE A 167 -17.51 -3.09 4.97
C ILE A 167 -18.70 -3.92 5.46
N ALA A 168 -18.76 -4.32 6.73
CA ALA A 168 -19.89 -5.04 7.30
C ALA A 168 -21.19 -4.23 7.25
N ALA A 169 -21.11 -2.92 7.54
CA ALA A 169 -22.26 -2.03 7.46
C ALA A 169 -22.78 -1.86 6.02
N ALA A 170 -21.87 -1.78 5.04
CA ALA A 170 -22.21 -1.62 3.63
C ALA A 170 -22.64 -2.92 2.95
N ALA A 171 -22.17 -4.07 3.44
CA ALA A 171 -22.41 -5.40 2.90
C ALA A 171 -22.68 -6.42 4.02
N PRO A 172 -23.85 -6.41 4.67
CA PRO A 172 -24.16 -7.31 5.80
C PRO A 172 -23.99 -8.79 5.48
N TYR A 173 -24.17 -9.19 4.23
CA TYR A 173 -23.96 -10.59 3.77
C TYR A 173 -22.49 -11.06 3.88
N LEU A 174 -21.55 -10.15 4.13
CA LEU A 174 -20.13 -10.45 4.37
C LEU A 174 -19.78 -10.57 5.85
N ALA A 175 -20.61 -10.13 6.78
CA ALA A 175 -20.28 -9.97 8.20
C ALA A 175 -19.60 -11.21 8.80
N ASP A 176 -20.13 -12.40 8.56
CA ASP A 176 -19.59 -13.67 9.08
C ASP A 176 -18.32 -14.14 8.35
N LYS A 177 -18.03 -13.59 7.18
CA LYS A 177 -16.83 -13.90 6.39
C LYS A 177 -15.68 -12.95 6.64
N LEU A 178 -15.97 -11.74 7.16
CA LEU A 178 -14.96 -10.73 7.40
C LEU A 178 -14.01 -11.09 8.54
N CYS A 179 -12.72 -11.00 8.28
CA CYS A 179 -11.65 -11.15 9.29
C CYS A 179 -10.57 -10.10 9.06
N VAL A 180 -9.80 -9.81 10.11
CA VAL A 180 -8.75 -8.81 10.07
C VAL A 180 -7.38 -9.49 10.04
N VAL A 181 -6.54 -9.09 9.08
CA VAL A 181 -5.10 -9.33 9.08
C VAL A 181 -4.44 -8.01 8.70
N SER A 182 -3.78 -7.38 9.65
CA SER A 182 -3.12 -6.10 9.44
C SER A 182 -1.94 -6.21 8.49
N ASN A 183 -1.60 -5.09 7.83
CA ASN A 183 -0.37 -5.01 7.06
C ASN A 183 0.84 -5.07 8.00
N ILE A 184 1.92 -5.63 7.48
CA ILE A 184 3.18 -5.84 8.19
C ILE A 184 4.20 -4.81 7.71
N ILE A 185 4.98 -4.27 8.64
CA ILE A 185 6.11 -3.39 8.33
C ILE A 185 7.39 -3.95 8.96
N PRO A 186 8.44 -4.21 8.19
CA PRO A 186 9.71 -4.72 8.69
C PRO A 186 10.48 -3.59 9.40
N ALA A 187 10.12 -3.27 10.65
CA ALA A 187 10.64 -2.12 11.39
C ALA A 187 12.19 -2.11 11.44
N ALA A 188 12.82 -3.24 11.69
CA ALA A 188 14.28 -3.35 11.71
C ALA A 188 14.93 -3.00 10.36
N ASP A 189 14.34 -3.45 9.24
CA ASP A 189 14.84 -3.13 7.89
C ASP A 189 14.63 -1.63 7.56
N VAL A 190 13.49 -1.05 7.97
CA VAL A 190 13.21 0.40 7.83
C VAL A 190 14.24 1.21 8.61
N VAL A 191 14.48 0.89 9.88
CA VAL A 191 15.50 1.56 10.72
C VAL A 191 16.89 1.44 10.11
N LYS A 192 17.27 0.23 9.64
CA LYS A 192 18.57 0.03 8.99
C LYS A 192 18.71 0.91 7.76
N ARG A 193 17.75 0.90 6.85
CA ARG A 193 17.77 1.66 5.60
C ARG A 193 17.62 3.17 5.82
N SER A 194 16.99 3.61 6.90
CA SER A 194 16.87 5.03 7.22
C SER A 194 18.19 5.72 7.58
N LYS A 195 19.23 4.92 7.87
CA LYS A 195 20.59 5.41 8.20
C LYS A 195 21.48 5.57 6.97
N GLU A 196 21.00 5.21 5.78
CA GLU A 196 21.73 5.40 4.54
C GLU A 196 21.87 6.90 4.26
N THR A 197 23.02 7.30 3.70
CA THR A 197 23.27 8.70 3.35
C THR A 197 22.36 9.10 2.20
N VAL A 198 21.59 10.16 2.37
CA VAL A 198 20.91 10.89 1.28
C VAL A 198 21.80 12.05 0.89
N GLY A 199 21.91 12.29 -0.42
CA GLY A 199 22.63 13.45 -0.93
C GLY A 199 22.01 14.77 -0.44
N ASP A 200 22.14 15.78 -1.21
CA ASP A 200 21.86 17.20 -0.99
C ASP A 200 20.38 17.61 -0.93
N LEU A 201 19.47 16.70 -0.53
CA LEU A 201 18.03 17.01 -0.60
C LEU A 201 17.58 18.04 0.43
N PHE A 202 18.10 17.96 1.66
CA PHE A 202 17.70 18.89 2.73
C PHE A 202 18.67 20.06 2.85
N LEU A 203 18.10 21.27 3.05
CA LEU A 203 18.87 22.46 3.38
C LEU A 203 18.92 22.59 4.91
N ASP A 204 20.10 22.78 5.47
CA ASP A 204 20.36 22.78 6.92
C ASP A 204 19.51 23.79 7.71
N ASP A 205 19.22 24.95 7.11
CA ASP A 205 18.46 26.04 7.75
C ASP A 205 16.94 26.02 7.40
N ALA A 206 16.45 24.98 6.72
CA ALA A 206 15.06 24.91 6.31
C ALA A 206 14.20 24.08 7.29
N PHE A 207 12.91 24.42 7.38
CA PHE A 207 11.91 23.54 7.96
C PHE A 207 11.46 22.55 6.89
N ASN A 208 12.01 21.33 6.96
CA ASN A 208 11.85 20.32 5.94
C ASN A 208 10.62 19.45 6.21
N ILE A 209 9.63 19.54 5.35
CA ILE A 209 8.43 18.69 5.35
C ILE A 209 8.54 17.64 4.25
N VAL A 210 8.13 16.43 4.54
CA VAL A 210 8.09 15.32 3.57
C VAL A 210 6.69 14.74 3.48
N THR A 211 6.26 14.48 2.25
CA THR A 211 5.11 13.63 1.92
C THR A 211 5.59 12.54 0.95
N CYS A 212 5.17 11.30 1.18
CA CYS A 212 5.50 10.19 0.30
C CYS A 212 4.25 9.46 -0.18
N GLY A 213 4.13 9.33 -1.50
CA GLY A 213 3.02 8.62 -2.13
C GLY A 213 2.96 8.85 -3.63
N ARG A 214 2.12 8.08 -4.31
CA ARG A 214 1.86 8.28 -5.74
C ARG A 214 1.21 9.64 -5.98
N LEU A 215 1.47 10.24 -7.13
CA LEU A 215 0.75 11.43 -7.57
C LEU A 215 -0.64 11.00 -8.10
N ASP A 216 -1.56 10.82 -7.16
CA ASP A 216 -2.92 10.32 -7.37
C ASP A 216 -3.89 11.23 -6.58
N PRO A 217 -5.10 11.55 -7.09
CA PRO A 217 -6.07 12.38 -6.40
C PRO A 217 -6.37 11.95 -4.96
N GLU A 218 -6.35 10.64 -4.68
CA GLU A 218 -6.57 10.11 -3.33
C GLU A 218 -5.49 10.54 -2.33
N LYS A 219 -4.28 10.86 -2.80
CA LYS A 219 -3.14 11.27 -1.95
C LYS A 219 -3.17 12.74 -1.55
N GLY A 220 -4.07 13.56 -2.13
CA GLY A 220 -4.33 14.93 -1.68
C GLY A 220 -3.16 15.90 -1.88
N ILE A 221 -2.28 15.65 -2.86
CA ILE A 221 -1.13 16.52 -3.14
C ILE A 221 -1.58 17.94 -3.54
N ASP A 222 -2.70 18.07 -4.22
CA ASP A 222 -3.33 19.35 -4.54
C ASP A 222 -3.74 20.16 -3.28
N ILE A 223 -4.19 19.47 -2.22
CA ILE A 223 -4.50 20.09 -0.92
C ILE A 223 -3.19 20.55 -0.24
N ALA A 224 -2.15 19.71 -0.31
CA ALA A 224 -0.83 20.04 0.22
C ALA A 224 -0.23 21.29 -0.46
N ILE A 225 -0.38 21.45 -1.78
CA ILE A 225 0.05 22.63 -2.54
C ILE A 225 -0.64 23.88 -2.01
N LYS A 226 -1.97 23.85 -1.82
CA LYS A 226 -2.73 24.97 -1.26
C LYS A 226 -2.30 25.30 0.18
N ALA A 227 -2.09 24.27 1.01
CA ALA A 227 -1.58 24.45 2.37
C ALA A 227 -0.17 25.08 2.37
N ALA A 228 0.72 24.65 1.47
CA ALA A 228 2.06 25.21 1.32
C ALA A 228 2.03 26.68 0.91
N ARG A 229 1.10 27.08 0.03
CA ARG A 229 0.88 28.50 -0.30
C ARG A 229 0.52 29.34 0.93
N ILE A 230 -0.39 28.83 1.78
CA ILE A 230 -0.78 29.53 3.02
C ILE A 230 0.43 29.66 3.96
N LEU A 231 1.27 28.62 4.04
CA LEU A 231 2.42 28.56 4.93
C LEU A 231 3.63 29.37 4.43
N LYS A 232 3.75 29.64 3.14
CA LYS A 232 4.90 30.33 2.54
C LYS A 232 5.30 31.63 3.27
N ASN A 233 4.32 32.42 3.71
CA ASN A 233 4.56 33.66 4.41
C ASN A 233 4.65 33.51 5.94
N ARG A 234 4.22 32.35 6.48
CA ARG A 234 4.22 32.05 7.92
C ARG A 234 5.50 31.32 8.34
N ILE A 235 6.09 30.54 7.42
CA ILE A 235 7.34 29.77 7.62
C ILE A 235 8.28 30.09 6.47
N PRO A 236 9.12 31.14 6.58
CA PRO A 236 9.89 31.67 5.45
C PRO A 236 10.85 30.65 4.80
N ASN A 237 11.47 29.80 5.61
CA ASN A 237 12.46 28.81 5.15
C ASN A 237 11.86 27.41 5.01
N MET A 238 10.54 27.27 4.78
CA MET A 238 9.92 25.97 4.59
C MET A 238 10.28 25.36 3.24
N LYS A 239 10.55 24.05 3.27
CA LYS A 239 10.67 23.18 2.08
C LYS A 239 9.75 21.99 2.26
N TRP A 240 8.87 21.76 1.30
CA TRP A 240 7.97 20.61 1.31
C TRP A 240 8.29 19.70 0.13
N TYR A 241 8.85 18.54 0.43
CA TYR A 241 9.30 17.58 -0.56
C TYR A 241 8.24 16.50 -0.79
N ILE A 242 7.90 16.28 -2.05
CA ILE A 242 6.98 15.19 -2.47
C ILE A 242 7.82 14.07 -3.06
N ILE A 243 7.86 12.93 -2.37
CA ILE A 243 8.55 11.72 -2.80
C ILE A 243 7.52 10.79 -3.43
N GLY A 244 7.70 10.48 -4.70
CA GLY A 244 6.82 9.62 -5.47
C GLY A 244 6.65 10.11 -6.88
N ASP A 245 5.93 9.32 -7.68
CA ASP A 245 5.66 9.63 -9.07
C ASP A 245 4.25 9.20 -9.45
N ALA A 246 3.81 9.59 -10.65
CA ALA A 246 2.52 9.19 -11.21
C ALA A 246 2.63 7.83 -11.89
N ALA A 247 1.54 7.04 -11.83
CA ALA A 247 1.37 5.92 -12.72
C ALA A 247 1.12 6.43 -14.18
N GLU A 248 1.34 5.57 -15.18
CA GLU A 248 1.21 5.94 -16.59
C GLU A 248 -0.16 6.54 -16.93
N ASP A 249 -1.22 6.07 -16.30
CA ASP A 249 -2.60 6.56 -16.48
C ASP A 249 -2.90 7.84 -15.67
N ARG A 250 -1.93 8.41 -14.97
CA ARG A 250 -2.03 9.60 -14.11
C ARG A 250 -1.06 10.73 -14.48
N LEU A 251 -0.37 10.64 -15.61
CA LEU A 251 0.61 11.64 -16.03
C LEU A 251 0.00 13.05 -16.20
N GLU A 252 -1.20 13.15 -16.78
CA GLU A 252 -1.90 14.44 -16.92
C GLU A 252 -2.20 15.08 -15.56
N TYR A 253 -2.60 14.27 -14.57
CA TYR A 253 -2.81 14.77 -13.21
C TYR A 253 -1.50 15.25 -12.57
N ALA A 254 -0.40 14.52 -12.77
CA ALA A 254 0.90 14.95 -12.26
C ALA A 254 1.37 16.27 -12.87
N GLU A 255 1.17 16.47 -14.17
CA GLU A 255 1.47 17.74 -14.84
C GLU A 255 0.59 18.88 -14.29
N SER A 256 -0.71 18.63 -14.08
CA SER A 256 -1.61 19.63 -13.48
C SER A 256 -1.16 20.08 -12.08
N LEU A 257 -0.60 19.17 -11.27
CA LEU A 257 -0.02 19.51 -9.96
C LEU A 257 1.22 20.43 -10.09
N LYS A 258 2.10 20.17 -11.07
CA LYS A 258 3.28 21.01 -11.33
C LYS A 258 2.86 22.40 -11.81
N GLU A 259 1.88 22.49 -12.69
CA GLU A 259 1.30 23.76 -13.11
C GLU A 259 0.69 24.53 -11.93
N MET A 260 -0.01 23.82 -11.03
CA MET A 260 -0.57 24.43 -9.83
C MET A 260 0.53 25.04 -8.95
N VAL A 261 1.65 24.35 -8.69
CA VAL A 261 2.81 24.86 -7.95
C VAL A 261 3.36 26.14 -8.59
N LYS A 262 3.47 26.16 -9.92
CA LYS A 262 3.93 27.33 -10.68
C LYS A 262 2.95 28.49 -10.58
N ASN A 263 1.66 28.24 -10.75
CA ASN A 263 0.61 29.26 -10.68
C ASN A 263 0.50 29.90 -9.29
N GLU A 264 0.78 29.14 -8.23
CA GLU A 264 0.85 29.62 -6.84
C GLU A 264 2.19 30.28 -6.49
N GLY A 265 3.18 30.24 -7.39
CA GLY A 265 4.50 30.84 -7.22
C GLY A 265 5.28 30.26 -6.04
N ILE A 266 5.19 28.95 -5.81
CA ILE A 266 5.80 28.24 -4.67
C ILE A 266 6.85 27.20 -5.09
N GLU A 267 7.40 27.27 -6.31
CA GLU A 267 8.36 26.29 -6.85
C GLU A 267 9.60 26.12 -5.98
N ARG A 268 9.99 27.18 -5.25
CA ARG A 268 11.13 27.12 -4.32
C ARG A 268 10.77 26.51 -2.97
N THR A 269 9.48 26.37 -2.67
CA THR A 269 8.96 25.88 -1.38
C THR A 269 8.40 24.47 -1.49
N PHE A 270 7.73 24.15 -2.59
CA PHE A 270 7.09 22.85 -2.84
C PHE A 270 7.80 22.12 -3.98
N ILE A 271 8.47 21.01 -3.66
CA ILE A 271 9.47 20.37 -4.50
C ILE A 271 9.07 18.94 -4.81
N PHE A 272 8.85 18.62 -6.08
CA PHE A 272 8.68 17.25 -6.53
C PHE A 272 10.04 16.56 -6.61
N ALA A 273 10.35 15.69 -5.64
CA ALA A 273 11.63 15.00 -5.52
C ALA A 273 11.70 13.71 -6.37
N GLY A 274 10.59 13.35 -7.04
CA GLY A 274 10.47 12.11 -7.83
C GLY A 274 10.45 10.85 -6.95
N GLN A 275 10.36 9.70 -7.61
CA GLN A 275 10.38 8.40 -6.92
C GLN A 275 11.78 8.12 -6.35
N LYS A 276 11.82 7.61 -5.13
CA LYS A 276 13.06 7.17 -4.45
C LYS A 276 12.98 5.67 -4.16
N SER A 277 14.06 4.96 -4.45
CA SER A 277 14.19 3.52 -4.12
C SER A 277 14.28 3.27 -2.61
N ASN A 278 14.75 4.27 -1.86
CA ASN A 278 14.79 4.29 -0.41
C ASN A 278 14.32 5.64 0.12
N PRO A 279 13.04 5.80 0.53
CA PRO A 279 12.53 7.05 1.07
C PRO A 279 12.86 7.27 2.56
N TYR A 280 13.28 6.24 3.28
CA TYR A 280 13.42 6.25 4.73
C TYR A 280 14.44 7.25 5.28
N PRO A 281 15.60 7.52 4.64
CA PRO A 281 16.49 8.59 5.09
C PRO A 281 15.83 9.97 5.07
N TYR A 282 14.90 10.21 4.13
CA TYR A 282 14.16 11.47 4.07
C TYR A 282 13.16 11.57 5.23
N PHE A 283 12.49 10.46 5.61
CA PHE A 283 11.61 10.45 6.78
C PHE A 283 12.39 10.68 8.07
N ARG A 284 13.58 10.10 8.20
CA ARG A 284 14.42 10.24 9.38
C ARG A 284 14.90 11.67 9.60
N ASN A 285 15.24 12.36 8.51
CA ASN A 285 15.90 13.65 8.56
C ASN A 285 14.92 14.84 8.36
N CYS A 286 13.64 14.61 8.04
CA CYS A 286 12.67 15.70 7.98
C CYS A 286 12.31 16.23 9.38
N ASP A 287 11.88 17.47 9.45
CA ASP A 287 11.26 18.04 10.64
C ASP A 287 9.86 17.48 10.85
N LEU A 288 9.11 17.28 9.76
CA LEU A 288 7.73 16.85 9.80
C LEU A 288 7.37 15.96 8.59
N TYR A 289 6.73 14.83 8.83
CA TYR A 289 6.08 14.05 7.79
C TYR A 289 4.58 14.40 7.72
N VAL A 290 4.08 14.72 6.52
CA VAL A 290 2.68 15.08 6.31
C VAL A 290 2.04 14.13 5.31
N GLN A 291 0.89 13.53 5.68
CA GLN A 291 0.08 12.68 4.80
C GLN A 291 -1.28 13.36 4.55
N PRO A 292 -1.45 14.10 3.45
CA PRO A 292 -2.65 14.90 3.17
C PRO A 292 -3.75 14.12 2.46
N SER A 293 -3.75 12.79 2.55
CA SER A 293 -4.62 11.90 1.77
C SER A 293 -6.10 12.12 2.05
N ARG A 294 -6.91 12.00 1.00
CA ARG A 294 -8.38 11.94 1.10
C ARG A 294 -8.85 10.60 1.64
N GLU A 295 -8.07 9.56 1.38
CA GLU A 295 -8.39 8.20 1.78
C GLU A 295 -7.14 7.36 2.02
N GLU A 296 -7.14 6.65 3.15
CA GLU A 296 -6.15 5.62 3.48
C GLU A 296 -6.83 4.50 4.27
N SER A 297 -6.60 3.27 3.86
CA SER A 297 -7.11 2.11 4.58
C SER A 297 -6.19 1.71 5.73
N TRP A 298 -4.86 1.81 5.50
CA TRP A 298 -3.84 1.48 6.49
C TRP A 298 -2.70 2.51 6.50
N CYS A 299 -2.18 2.91 5.34
CA CYS A 299 -1.10 3.89 5.14
C CYS A 299 0.29 3.43 5.65
N LEU A 300 0.95 2.58 4.86
CA LEU A 300 2.32 2.10 5.19
C LEU A 300 3.30 3.25 5.46
N THR A 301 3.22 4.33 4.70
CA THR A 301 4.16 5.46 4.80
C THR A 301 4.04 6.24 6.12
N ILE A 302 2.87 6.29 6.77
CA ILE A 302 2.72 6.84 8.13
C ILE A 302 3.53 6.00 9.12
N ALA A 303 3.36 4.67 9.10
CA ALA A 303 4.08 3.79 10.00
C ALA A 303 5.59 3.79 9.72
N GLU A 304 6.00 3.80 8.46
CA GLU A 304 7.40 3.93 8.04
C GLU A 304 8.02 5.25 8.56
N ALA A 305 7.29 6.37 8.47
CA ALA A 305 7.73 7.66 9.00
C ALA A 305 7.87 7.63 10.53
N GLN A 306 6.90 7.03 11.24
CA GLN A 306 6.96 6.84 12.70
C GLN A 306 8.15 5.97 13.12
N ILE A 307 8.43 4.86 12.43
CA ILE A 307 9.60 4.01 12.65
C ILE A 307 10.91 4.78 12.44
N CYS A 308 10.93 5.72 11.51
CA CYS A 308 12.08 6.59 11.28
C CYS A 308 12.21 7.72 12.33
N GLY A 309 11.29 7.84 13.28
CA GLY A 309 11.29 8.89 14.31
C GLY A 309 10.79 10.24 13.80
N ALA A 310 10.02 10.28 12.70
CA ALA A 310 9.41 11.53 12.24
C ALA A 310 8.16 11.87 13.06
N ALA A 311 7.97 13.17 13.38
CA ALA A 311 6.64 13.64 13.77
C ALA A 311 5.69 13.54 12.58
N VAL A 312 4.46 13.11 12.81
CA VAL A 312 3.48 12.85 11.75
C VAL A 312 2.27 13.76 11.90
N VAL A 313 1.89 14.41 10.79
CA VAL A 313 0.56 15.02 10.61
C VAL A 313 -0.15 14.27 9.50
N SER A 314 -1.37 13.83 9.73
CA SER A 314 -2.20 13.21 8.70
C SER A 314 -3.61 13.80 8.68
N THR A 315 -4.22 13.77 7.53
CA THR A 315 -5.66 13.97 7.42
C THR A 315 -6.42 12.82 8.06
N ASP A 316 -7.67 13.07 8.44
CA ASP A 316 -8.54 12.15 9.16
C ASP A 316 -9.04 11.02 8.25
N THR A 317 -8.23 9.98 8.11
CA THR A 317 -8.51 8.74 7.37
C THR A 317 -8.58 7.54 8.31
N ILE A 318 -9.19 6.44 7.87
CA ILE A 318 -9.22 5.19 8.66
C ILE A 318 -7.81 4.72 9.02
N GLY A 319 -6.88 4.74 8.05
CA GLY A 319 -5.49 4.35 8.28
C GLY A 319 -4.77 5.27 9.29
N ALA A 320 -5.02 6.58 9.23
CA ALA A 320 -4.44 7.53 10.17
C ALA A 320 -4.95 7.28 11.60
N ARG A 321 -6.26 7.08 11.78
CA ARG A 321 -6.86 6.77 13.10
C ARG A 321 -6.33 5.45 13.69
N TYR A 322 -5.98 4.51 12.83
CA TYR A 322 -5.43 3.21 13.26
C TYR A 322 -3.97 3.33 13.74
N LEU A 323 -3.15 4.16 13.06
CA LEU A 323 -1.71 4.25 13.32
C LEU A 323 -1.32 5.40 14.26
N ILE A 324 -2.13 6.44 14.38
CA ILE A 324 -1.80 7.66 15.14
C ILE A 324 -2.62 7.72 16.42
N GLU A 325 -1.95 7.65 17.56
CA GLU A 325 -2.50 8.07 18.84
C GLU A 325 -2.43 9.60 18.90
N LYS A 326 -3.59 10.25 18.66
CA LYS A 326 -3.70 11.70 18.47
C LYS A 326 -3.10 12.48 19.66
N GLY A 327 -2.19 13.40 19.34
CA GLY A 327 -1.49 14.23 20.36
C GLY A 327 -0.33 13.53 21.05
N LYS A 328 -0.10 12.24 20.78
CA LYS A 328 0.99 11.46 21.37
C LYS A 328 1.98 10.98 20.32
N THR A 329 1.55 10.28 19.28
CA THR A 329 2.42 9.77 18.21
C THR A 329 2.24 10.49 16.89
N GLY A 330 1.41 11.53 16.84
CA GLY A 330 1.13 12.38 15.69
C GLY A 330 -0.12 13.22 15.88
N LEU A 331 -0.42 14.06 14.90
CA LEU A 331 -1.65 14.85 14.84
C LEU A 331 -2.52 14.42 13.67
N VAL A 332 -3.82 14.42 13.91
CA VAL A 332 -4.83 14.14 12.88
C VAL A 332 -5.68 15.39 12.70
N THR A 333 -5.83 15.84 11.45
CA THR A 333 -6.54 17.06 11.05
C THR A 333 -7.55 16.78 9.94
N GLN A 334 -8.45 17.73 9.67
CA GLN A 334 -9.39 17.62 8.57
C GLN A 334 -8.66 17.67 7.21
N CYS A 335 -9.25 17.05 6.18
CA CYS A 335 -8.75 17.09 4.80
C CYS A 335 -9.11 18.43 4.13
N ASP A 336 -8.50 19.50 4.63
CA ASP A 336 -8.71 20.90 4.27
C ASP A 336 -7.36 21.64 4.33
N GLU A 337 -7.07 22.46 3.32
CA GLU A 337 -5.81 23.17 3.20
C GLU A 337 -5.49 24.11 4.38
N ASN A 338 -6.49 24.80 4.92
CA ASN A 338 -6.31 25.70 6.06
C ASN A 338 -6.01 24.91 7.33
N LYS A 339 -6.75 23.81 7.55
CA LYS A 339 -6.57 22.94 8.72
C LYS A 339 -5.20 22.26 8.71
N ILE A 340 -4.75 21.79 7.54
CA ILE A 340 -3.40 21.24 7.38
C ILE A 340 -2.36 22.34 7.66
N ALA A 341 -2.53 23.51 7.08
CA ALA A 341 -1.60 24.63 7.29
C ALA A 341 -1.54 25.06 8.78
N ASP A 342 -2.68 25.18 9.45
CA ASP A 342 -2.74 25.55 10.87
C ASP A 342 -2.08 24.49 11.75
N THR A 343 -2.28 23.20 11.45
CA THR A 343 -1.66 22.11 12.19
C THR A 343 -0.15 22.06 12.00
N ILE A 344 0.35 22.30 10.79
CA ILE A 344 1.79 22.41 10.50
C ILE A 344 2.39 23.61 11.22
N TYR A 345 1.73 24.77 11.16
CA TYR A 345 2.20 25.99 11.81
C TYR A 345 2.23 25.85 13.33
N LEU A 346 1.25 25.21 13.93
CA LEU A 346 1.25 24.87 15.35
C LEU A 346 2.53 24.11 15.76
N LEU A 347 2.94 23.13 14.97
CA LEU A 347 4.16 22.35 15.25
C LEU A 347 5.45 23.12 14.95
N TYR A 348 5.41 24.02 13.98
CA TYR A 348 6.53 24.94 13.71
C TYR A 348 6.79 25.86 14.90
N GLU A 349 5.76 26.47 15.48
CA GLU A 349 5.84 27.35 16.65
C GLU A 349 6.10 26.57 17.95
N ASN A 350 5.54 25.38 18.09
CA ASN A 350 5.67 24.58 19.30
C ASN A 350 6.65 23.42 19.11
N ARG A 351 7.95 23.75 19.21
CA ARG A 351 9.05 22.78 19.07
C ARG A 351 9.07 21.70 20.14
N ASP A 352 8.54 21.97 21.32
CA ASP A 352 8.43 20.96 22.38
C ASP A 352 7.37 19.93 22.06
N LEU A 353 6.22 20.33 21.51
CA LEU A 353 5.22 19.40 21.03
C LEU A 353 5.77 18.57 19.85
N LEU A 354 6.45 19.21 18.89
CA LEU A 354 7.08 18.51 17.77
C LEU A 354 8.04 17.42 18.25
N ARG A 355 8.93 17.76 19.22
CA ARG A 355 9.86 16.81 19.83
C ARG A 355 9.13 15.69 20.56
N HIS A 356 8.12 16.02 21.35
CA HIS A 356 7.29 15.03 22.06
C HIS A 356 6.67 14.00 21.12
N LEU A 357 6.12 14.44 19.99
CA LEU A 357 5.55 13.53 18.98
C LEU A 357 6.61 12.59 18.38
N ARG A 358 7.82 13.11 18.08
CA ARG A 358 8.94 12.31 17.57
C ARG A 358 9.37 11.23 18.56
N GLU A 359 9.62 11.61 19.80
CA GLU A 359 10.06 10.71 20.87
C GLU A 359 9.04 9.58 21.16
N ASN A 360 7.75 9.87 21.01
CA ASN A 360 6.72 8.86 21.19
C ASN A 360 6.50 7.98 19.96
N ALA A 361 6.72 8.51 18.75
CA ALA A 361 6.70 7.70 17.54
C ALA A 361 7.77 6.59 17.59
N GLU A 362 8.98 6.90 18.08
CA GLU A 362 10.06 5.91 18.27
C GLU A 362 9.72 4.79 19.28
N LYS A 363 8.74 5.00 20.16
CA LYS A 363 8.32 4.01 21.18
C LYS A 363 7.22 3.06 20.72
N ILE A 364 6.70 3.25 19.50
CA ILE A 364 5.65 2.36 18.98
C ILE A 364 6.24 0.97 18.73
N ASP A 365 5.64 -0.04 19.34
CA ASP A 365 6.06 -1.43 19.20
C ASP A 365 5.42 -2.05 17.93
N PHE A 366 6.05 -1.78 16.79
CA PHE A 366 5.64 -2.36 15.50
C PHE A 366 5.88 -3.87 15.42
N ASP A 367 6.84 -4.42 16.17
CA ASP A 367 7.10 -5.86 16.19
C ASP A 367 5.94 -6.60 16.85
N LYS A 368 5.36 -6.04 17.92
CA LYS A 368 4.14 -6.57 18.53
C LYS A 368 2.96 -6.56 17.57
N MET A 369 2.79 -5.48 16.80
CA MET A 369 1.73 -5.39 15.76
C MET A 369 1.96 -6.42 14.65
N ASN A 370 3.20 -6.57 14.20
CA ASN A 370 3.59 -7.55 13.18
C ASN A 370 3.33 -8.99 13.65
N ASN A 371 3.73 -9.33 14.87
CA ASN A 371 3.50 -10.66 15.45
C ASN A 371 2.01 -10.99 15.52
N ALA A 372 1.17 -10.05 15.96
CA ALA A 372 -0.29 -10.23 16.00
C ALA A 372 -0.87 -10.43 14.57
N ALA A 373 -0.36 -9.74 13.57
CA ALA A 373 -0.78 -9.91 12.17
C ALA A 373 -0.36 -11.28 11.61
N VAL A 374 0.86 -11.74 11.91
CA VAL A 374 1.36 -13.07 11.50
C VAL A 374 0.54 -14.18 12.17
N GLU A 375 0.26 -14.09 13.45
CA GLU A 375 -0.61 -15.04 14.16
C GLU A 375 -2.03 -15.08 13.57
N SER A 376 -2.60 -13.90 13.27
CA SER A 376 -3.90 -13.81 12.58
C SER A 376 -3.87 -14.49 11.21
N PHE A 377 -2.75 -14.37 10.48
CA PHE A 377 -2.55 -15.07 9.22
C PHE A 377 -2.45 -16.59 9.40
N TYR A 378 -1.69 -17.09 10.37
CA TYR A 378 -1.58 -18.53 10.65
C TYR A 378 -2.94 -19.14 11.01
N ASN A 379 -3.70 -18.48 11.88
CA ASN A 379 -5.05 -18.88 12.22
C ASN A 379 -5.98 -18.88 11.00
N LEU A 380 -5.86 -17.85 10.14
CA LEU A 380 -6.64 -17.71 8.92
C LEU A 380 -6.38 -18.88 7.96
N VAL A 381 -5.12 -19.27 7.76
CA VAL A 381 -4.77 -20.35 6.84
C VAL A 381 -4.77 -21.73 7.51
N GLY A 382 -4.80 -21.80 8.82
CA GLY A 382 -4.87 -23.02 9.63
C GLY A 382 -3.53 -23.79 9.68
N VAL A 383 -2.45 -23.12 9.98
CA VAL A 383 -1.09 -23.68 10.15
C VAL A 383 -0.55 -23.37 11.53
#